data_72ac8f86d2f19616bf5693bd50fa394c
#
_entry.id   72ac8f86d2f19616bf5693bd50fa394c
#
_cell.length_a   1.000
_cell.length_b   1.000
_cell.length_c   1.000
_cell.angle_alpha   90.00
_cell.angle_beta   90.00
_cell.angle_gamma   90.00
#
_symmetry.space_group_name_H-M   'P 1'
#
loop_
_entity.id
_entity.type
_entity.pdbx_description
1 polymer ?
#
loop_
_entity_poly.entity_id
_entity_poly.type
_entity_poly.pdbx_seq_one_letter_code
_entity_poly.pdbx_strand_id
1 'polypeptide(L)'
;MNMLEKAHGRALSQQAELRELGEKLAWGSDYLTDEIRRHVQFGDMSHYYNFWNEVNVNRSRDKAVERLKELKVLPSDLAYIEEAKGYSDHLIETEVKAMEAVESNDLDEARRLVFGEYYGEQKGLILGDIKKFQGTVNARAQALTEHFHNEMSFFMMLTNLLLLVSGVLVLFLVYSIGIRRLLNPLKYLTHIMQE
;
A
#
# COMPACT_ATOMS: atom_id res chain seq x y z
N MET A 1 -18.83 16.92 -4.50
CA MET A 1 -17.91 15.78 -4.25
C MET A 1 -18.72 14.50 -4.33
N ASN A 2 -18.48 13.72 -5.37
CA ASN A 2 -19.35 12.62 -5.80
C ASN A 2 -19.18 11.40 -4.86
N MET A 3 -20.18 10.55 -4.71
CA MET A 3 -20.14 9.35 -3.85
C MET A 3 -18.99 8.42 -4.23
N LEU A 4 -18.67 8.33 -5.52
CA LEU A 4 -17.53 7.57 -6.08
C LEU A 4 -16.17 8.11 -5.63
N GLU A 5 -15.97 9.43 -5.62
CA GLU A 5 -14.72 10.05 -5.13
C GLU A 5 -14.49 9.76 -3.65
N LYS A 6 -15.56 9.80 -2.84
CA LYS A 6 -15.48 9.45 -1.41
C LYS A 6 -15.15 7.98 -1.19
N ALA A 7 -15.71 7.08 -1.99
CA ALA A 7 -15.44 5.64 -1.90
C ALA A 7 -13.99 5.34 -2.30
N HIS A 8 -13.50 5.97 -3.38
CA HIS A 8 -12.13 5.84 -3.84
C HIS A 8 -11.13 6.37 -2.80
N GLY A 9 -11.39 7.56 -2.24
CA GLY A 9 -10.55 8.15 -1.20
C GLY A 9 -10.46 7.27 0.06
N ARG A 10 -11.57 6.63 0.47
CA ARG A 10 -11.56 5.67 1.60
C ARG A 10 -10.75 4.41 1.28
N ALA A 11 -10.88 3.86 0.08
CA ALA A 11 -10.12 2.68 -0.33
C ALA A 11 -8.61 2.96 -0.33
N LEU A 12 -8.18 4.10 -0.86
CA LEU A 12 -6.77 4.52 -0.85
C LEU A 12 -6.26 4.74 0.58
N SER A 13 -7.05 5.40 1.44
CA SER A 13 -6.69 5.61 2.85
C SER A 13 -6.55 4.29 3.59
N GLN A 14 -7.47 3.35 3.39
CA GLN A 14 -7.41 2.02 3.99
C GLN A 14 -6.17 1.25 3.53
N GLN A 15 -5.82 1.32 2.25
CA GLN A 15 -4.61 0.68 1.74
C GLN A 15 -3.33 1.28 2.32
N ALA A 16 -3.27 2.61 2.45
CA ALA A 16 -2.13 3.28 3.09
C ALA A 16 -1.98 2.81 4.55
N GLU A 17 -3.09 2.68 5.28
CA GLU A 17 -3.10 2.16 6.65
C GLU A 17 -2.63 0.71 6.73
N LEU A 18 -3.11 -0.17 5.82
CA LEU A 18 -2.66 -1.57 5.78
C LEU A 18 -1.16 -1.69 5.51
N ARG A 19 -0.63 -0.86 4.62
CA ARG A 19 0.80 -0.81 4.35
C ARG A 19 1.59 -0.36 5.57
N GLU A 20 1.17 0.72 6.22
CA GLU A 20 1.79 1.23 7.44
C GLU A 20 1.81 0.19 8.56
N LEU A 21 0.71 -0.57 8.72
CA LEU A 21 0.64 -1.65 9.71
C LEU A 21 1.61 -2.79 9.39
N GLY A 22 1.78 -3.15 8.12
CA GLY A 22 2.81 -4.11 7.70
C GLY A 22 4.23 -3.62 7.97
N GLU A 23 4.50 -2.34 7.75
CA GLU A 23 5.79 -1.71 8.08
C GLU A 23 6.04 -1.67 9.61
N LYS A 24 5.02 -1.39 10.42
CA LYS A 24 5.11 -1.44 11.89
C LYS A 24 5.41 -2.83 12.42
N LEU A 25 4.85 -3.88 11.80
CA LEU A 25 5.16 -5.27 12.17
C LEU A 25 6.62 -5.61 11.87
N ALA A 26 7.12 -5.27 10.69
CA ALA A 26 8.51 -5.49 10.32
C ALA A 26 9.46 -4.73 11.26
N TRP A 27 9.19 -3.44 11.47
CA TRP A 27 9.98 -2.59 12.35
C TRP A 27 10.00 -3.12 13.79
N GLY A 28 8.84 -3.49 14.35
CA GLY A 28 8.78 -4.00 15.71
C GLY A 28 9.57 -5.32 15.90
N SER A 29 9.54 -6.19 14.89
CA SER A 29 10.36 -7.41 14.89
C SER A 29 11.85 -7.12 14.80
N ASP A 30 12.26 -6.16 13.96
CA ASP A 30 13.66 -5.78 13.81
C ASP A 30 14.17 -5.04 15.05
N TYR A 31 13.34 -4.19 15.64
CA TYR A 31 13.68 -3.49 16.88
C TYR A 31 14.02 -4.46 18.03
N LEU A 32 13.20 -5.50 18.25
CA LEU A 32 13.49 -6.51 19.28
C LEU A 32 14.79 -7.26 18.98
N THR A 33 15.01 -7.61 17.72
CA THR A 33 16.26 -8.25 17.29
C THR A 33 17.49 -7.38 17.58
N ASP A 34 17.38 -6.08 17.28
CA ASP A 34 18.47 -5.13 17.53
C ASP A 34 18.75 -4.96 19.03
N GLU A 35 17.71 -4.82 19.84
CA GLU A 35 17.85 -4.64 21.28
C GLU A 35 18.49 -5.88 21.93
N ILE A 36 18.02 -7.10 21.61
CA ILE A 36 18.60 -8.30 22.18
C ILE A 36 20.06 -8.52 21.73
N ARG A 37 20.38 -8.28 20.45
CA ARG A 37 21.73 -8.42 19.94
C ARG A 37 22.70 -7.44 20.59
N ARG A 38 22.26 -6.19 20.80
CA ARG A 38 23.07 -5.19 21.52
C ARG A 38 23.27 -5.56 22.99
N HIS A 39 22.22 -6.06 23.65
CA HIS A 39 22.35 -6.54 25.02
C HIS A 39 23.38 -7.69 25.12
N VAL A 40 23.30 -8.69 24.25
CA VAL A 40 24.24 -9.81 24.20
C VAL A 40 25.67 -9.37 23.84
N GLN A 41 25.79 -8.37 22.96
CA GLN A 41 27.09 -7.89 22.49
C GLN A 41 27.82 -7.02 23.50
N PHE A 42 27.11 -6.14 24.19
CA PHE A 42 27.67 -5.06 25.00
C PHE A 42 27.39 -5.21 26.50
N GLY A 43 26.45 -6.06 26.90
CA GLY A 43 26.03 -6.21 28.29
C GLY A 43 25.28 -5.00 28.85
N ASP A 44 24.86 -4.06 27.98
CA ASP A 44 24.17 -2.84 28.42
C ASP A 44 22.70 -3.15 28.75
N MET A 45 22.34 -2.88 30.02
CA MET A 45 21.01 -3.11 30.56
C MET A 45 19.95 -2.20 29.94
N SER A 46 20.33 -1.09 29.31
CA SER A 46 19.35 -0.24 28.58
C SER A 46 18.66 -1.01 27.48
N HIS A 47 19.39 -1.85 26.75
CA HIS A 47 18.85 -2.70 25.69
C HIS A 47 17.91 -3.79 26.23
N TYR A 48 18.23 -4.37 27.39
CA TYR A 48 17.33 -5.29 28.10
C TYR A 48 16.00 -4.62 28.47
N TYR A 49 16.04 -3.41 29.04
CA TYR A 49 14.81 -2.68 29.40
C TYR A 49 14.03 -2.21 28.17
N ASN A 50 14.69 -1.80 27.12
CA ASN A 50 14.05 -1.43 25.85
C ASN A 50 13.31 -2.61 25.22
N PHE A 51 13.93 -3.79 25.21
CA PHE A 51 13.30 -5.02 24.72
C PHE A 51 12.02 -5.33 25.48
N TRP A 52 12.07 -5.36 26.81
CA TRP A 52 10.89 -5.65 27.61
C TRP A 52 9.83 -4.55 27.58
N ASN A 53 10.24 -3.31 27.41
CA ASN A 53 9.30 -2.22 27.19
C ASN A 53 8.51 -2.40 25.88
N GLU A 54 9.18 -2.85 24.82
CA GLU A 54 8.48 -3.14 23.56
C GLU A 54 7.54 -4.34 23.69
N VAL A 55 7.98 -5.42 24.32
CA VAL A 55 7.18 -6.64 24.49
C VAL A 55 5.94 -6.39 25.37
N ASN A 56 6.09 -5.67 26.47
CA ASN A 56 5.06 -5.61 27.52
C ASN A 56 4.25 -4.30 27.53
N VAL A 57 4.83 -3.18 27.07
CA VAL A 57 4.22 -1.85 27.19
C VAL A 57 3.80 -1.31 25.81
N ASN A 58 4.77 -1.12 24.92
CA ASN A 58 4.50 -0.57 23.59
C ASN A 58 3.64 -1.54 22.78
N ARG A 59 4.01 -2.81 22.76
CA ARG A 59 3.31 -3.89 22.05
C ARG A 59 2.98 -3.53 20.61
N SER A 60 3.92 -2.92 19.92
CA SER A 60 3.70 -2.34 18.58
C SER A 60 3.21 -3.39 17.59
N ARG A 61 3.75 -4.62 17.65
CA ARG A 61 3.36 -5.74 16.81
C ARG A 61 1.93 -6.20 17.11
N ASP A 62 1.58 -6.39 18.41
CA ASP A 62 0.25 -6.83 18.82
C ASP A 62 -0.82 -5.81 18.40
N LYS A 63 -0.57 -4.53 18.67
CA LYS A 63 -1.46 -3.43 18.27
C LYS A 63 -1.68 -3.37 16.76
N ALA A 64 -0.63 -3.62 15.98
CA ALA A 64 -0.74 -3.69 14.54
C ALA A 64 -1.61 -4.87 14.07
N VAL A 65 -1.45 -6.07 14.66
CA VAL A 65 -2.29 -7.24 14.37
C VAL A 65 -3.74 -7.00 14.78
N GLU A 66 -3.98 -6.45 15.98
CA GLU A 66 -5.32 -6.09 16.44
C GLU A 66 -5.99 -5.11 15.46
N ARG A 67 -5.27 -4.09 15.02
CA ARG A 67 -5.79 -3.12 14.07
C ARG A 67 -6.09 -3.72 12.70
N LEU A 68 -5.28 -4.64 12.20
CA LEU A 68 -5.57 -5.39 10.97
C LEU A 68 -6.86 -6.20 11.06
N LYS A 69 -7.14 -6.80 12.23
CA LYS A 69 -8.40 -7.52 12.49
C LYS A 69 -9.60 -6.57 12.50
N GLU A 70 -9.48 -5.40 13.11
CA GLU A 70 -10.53 -4.36 13.10
C GLU A 70 -10.85 -3.87 11.68
N LEU A 71 -9.84 -3.72 10.84
CA LEU A 71 -9.99 -3.32 9.43
C LEU A 71 -10.59 -4.43 8.56
N LYS A 72 -10.88 -5.61 9.14
CA LYS A 72 -11.47 -6.77 8.45
C LYS A 72 -10.69 -7.15 7.20
N VAL A 73 -9.37 -7.20 7.33
CA VAL A 73 -8.48 -7.70 6.30
C VAL A 73 -8.92 -9.11 5.88
N LEU A 74 -8.69 -9.47 4.62
CA LEU A 74 -9.07 -10.80 4.14
C LEU A 74 -8.39 -11.89 4.97
N PRO A 75 -9.12 -12.97 5.32
CA PRO A 75 -8.55 -14.04 6.15
C PRO A 75 -7.26 -14.63 5.58
N SER A 76 -7.12 -14.72 4.26
CA SER A 76 -5.91 -15.18 3.59
C SER A 76 -4.70 -14.30 3.83
N ASP A 77 -4.90 -12.99 3.96
CA ASP A 77 -3.82 -12.04 4.21
C ASP A 77 -3.49 -11.97 5.69
N LEU A 78 -4.53 -12.04 6.52
CA LEU A 78 -4.36 -12.06 7.97
C LEU A 78 -3.57 -13.30 8.41
N ALA A 79 -3.74 -14.44 7.72
CA ALA A 79 -2.99 -15.67 8.00
C ALA A 79 -1.47 -15.45 7.93
N TYR A 80 -0.96 -14.73 6.92
CA TYR A 80 0.48 -14.40 6.85
C TYR A 80 0.95 -13.63 8.07
N ILE A 81 0.14 -12.69 8.55
CA ILE A 81 0.49 -11.88 9.72
C ILE A 81 0.44 -12.69 11.01
N GLU A 82 -0.51 -13.60 11.15
CA GLU A 82 -0.62 -14.50 12.31
C GLU A 82 0.52 -15.52 12.33
N GLU A 83 0.94 -16.05 11.18
CA GLU A 83 2.13 -16.90 11.06
C GLU A 83 3.40 -16.13 11.44
N ALA A 84 3.61 -14.93 10.87
CA ALA A 84 4.74 -14.07 11.22
C ALA A 84 4.79 -13.77 12.73
N LYS A 85 3.64 -13.50 13.34
CA LYS A 85 3.54 -13.29 14.79
C LYS A 85 3.90 -14.55 15.55
N GLY A 86 3.42 -15.70 15.14
CA GLY A 86 3.75 -16.99 15.76
C GLY A 86 5.27 -17.25 15.79
N TYR A 87 5.96 -17.09 14.65
CA TYR A 87 7.42 -17.20 14.58
C TYR A 87 8.10 -16.16 15.49
N SER A 88 7.59 -14.93 15.52
CA SER A 88 8.15 -13.88 16.37
C SER A 88 7.97 -14.17 17.87
N ASP A 89 6.84 -14.75 18.27
CA ASP A 89 6.60 -15.14 19.67
C ASP A 89 7.52 -16.30 20.08
N HIS A 90 7.79 -17.26 19.20
CA HIS A 90 8.80 -18.30 19.44
C HIS A 90 10.23 -17.75 19.56
N LEU A 91 10.56 -16.69 18.82
CA LEU A 91 11.87 -16.05 18.98
C LEU A 91 12.04 -15.42 20.35
N ILE A 92 11.00 -14.88 20.98
CA ILE A 92 11.07 -14.34 22.35
C ILE A 92 11.59 -15.40 23.32
N GLU A 93 11.20 -16.66 23.19
CA GLU A 93 11.71 -17.74 24.03
C GLU A 93 13.23 -17.94 23.87
N THR A 94 13.72 -17.83 22.64
CA THR A 94 15.16 -17.91 22.35
C THR A 94 15.91 -16.69 22.87
N GLU A 95 15.30 -15.52 22.78
CA GLU A 95 15.83 -14.25 23.26
C GLU A 95 15.91 -14.20 24.79
N VAL A 96 14.92 -14.76 25.48
CA VAL A 96 14.95 -14.95 26.96
C VAL A 96 16.13 -15.86 27.37
N LYS A 97 16.30 -17.01 26.68
CA LYS A 97 17.46 -17.90 26.95
C LYS A 97 18.78 -17.19 26.71
N ALA A 98 18.87 -16.33 25.71
CA ALA A 98 20.06 -15.53 25.47
C ALA A 98 20.34 -14.54 26.62
N MET A 99 19.31 -13.91 27.18
CA MET A 99 19.43 -13.03 28.35
C MET A 99 19.91 -13.82 29.57
N GLU A 100 19.34 -14.99 29.84
CA GLU A 100 19.77 -15.90 30.93
C GLU A 100 21.24 -16.33 30.76
N ALA A 101 21.68 -16.60 29.54
CA ALA A 101 23.06 -16.90 29.23
C ALA A 101 23.99 -15.69 29.50
N VAL A 102 23.57 -14.47 29.20
CA VAL A 102 24.30 -13.24 29.57
C VAL A 102 24.42 -13.11 31.08
N GLU A 103 23.33 -13.32 31.83
CA GLU A 103 23.32 -13.26 33.30
C GLU A 103 24.23 -14.30 33.93
N SER A 104 24.33 -15.50 33.35
CA SER A 104 25.23 -16.56 33.77
C SER A 104 26.67 -16.42 33.25
N ASN A 105 26.97 -15.31 32.54
CA ASN A 105 28.25 -15.01 31.90
C ASN A 105 28.70 -16.05 30.83
N ASP A 106 27.70 -16.75 30.23
CA ASP A 106 27.92 -17.63 29.08
C ASP A 106 27.65 -16.84 27.77
N LEU A 107 28.58 -15.94 27.43
CA LEU A 107 28.45 -15.05 26.28
C LEU A 107 28.53 -15.81 24.94
N ASP A 108 29.17 -16.96 24.89
CA ASP A 108 29.26 -17.75 23.66
C ASP A 108 27.90 -18.39 23.34
N GLU A 109 27.24 -18.93 24.36
CA GLU A 109 25.88 -19.45 24.20
C GLU A 109 24.90 -18.32 23.86
N ALA A 110 24.98 -17.19 24.57
CA ALA A 110 24.13 -16.03 24.26
C ALA A 110 24.26 -15.58 22.79
N ARG A 111 25.50 -15.50 22.29
CA ARG A 111 25.74 -15.13 20.87
C ARG A 111 25.22 -16.21 19.91
N ARG A 112 25.44 -17.49 20.22
CA ARG A 112 24.95 -18.59 19.40
C ARG A 112 23.44 -18.56 19.24
N LEU A 113 22.69 -18.18 20.28
CA LEU A 113 21.25 -18.10 20.28
C LEU A 113 20.73 -16.99 19.37
N VAL A 114 21.31 -15.77 19.37
CA VAL A 114 20.75 -14.60 18.65
C VAL A 114 21.45 -14.26 17.33
N PHE A 115 22.61 -14.87 17.05
CA PHE A 115 23.34 -14.72 15.77
C PHE A 115 23.45 -16.04 15.00
N GLY A 116 22.99 -17.16 15.56
CA GLY A 116 23.04 -18.47 14.93
C GLY A 116 22.05 -18.61 13.76
N GLU A 117 22.26 -19.69 12.99
CA GLU A 117 21.50 -20.00 11.80
C GLU A 117 19.99 -20.10 12.07
N TYR A 118 19.60 -20.83 13.12
CA TYR A 118 18.20 -20.97 13.54
C TYR A 118 17.50 -19.62 13.73
N TYR A 119 18.16 -18.70 14.44
CA TYR A 119 17.60 -17.36 14.65
C TYR A 119 17.41 -16.60 13.31
N GLY A 120 18.41 -16.71 12.44
CA GLY A 120 18.37 -16.13 11.10
C GLY A 120 17.23 -16.69 10.24
N GLU A 121 17.02 -18.01 10.29
CA GLU A 121 15.92 -18.67 9.58
C GLU A 121 14.54 -18.20 10.08
N GLN A 122 14.35 -18.16 11.40
CA GLN A 122 13.09 -17.68 11.99
C GLN A 122 12.81 -16.22 11.60
N LYS A 123 13.82 -15.36 11.64
CA LYS A 123 13.71 -13.97 11.14
C LYS A 123 13.36 -13.92 9.65
N GLY A 124 13.95 -14.81 8.87
CA GLY A 124 13.63 -14.94 7.44
C GLY A 124 12.16 -15.30 7.20
N LEU A 125 11.59 -16.21 7.98
CA LEU A 125 10.16 -16.58 7.91
C LEU A 125 9.27 -15.40 8.29
N ILE A 126 9.54 -14.73 9.39
CA ILE A 126 8.79 -13.53 9.83
C ILE A 126 8.74 -12.48 8.72
N LEU A 127 9.90 -12.09 8.20
CA LEU A 127 10.00 -11.07 7.16
C LEU A 127 9.38 -11.54 5.83
N GLY A 128 9.50 -12.84 5.52
CA GLY A 128 8.90 -13.45 4.35
C GLY A 128 7.38 -13.34 4.35
N ASP A 129 6.74 -13.65 5.45
CA ASP A 129 5.29 -13.59 5.58
C ASP A 129 4.77 -12.15 5.61
N ILE A 130 5.47 -11.23 6.29
CA ILE A 130 5.15 -9.80 6.21
C ILE A 130 5.25 -9.28 4.77
N LYS A 131 6.27 -9.68 4.00
CA LYS A 131 6.41 -9.32 2.58
C LYS A 131 5.29 -9.90 1.71
N LYS A 132 4.85 -11.14 1.96
CA LYS A 132 3.69 -11.72 1.25
C LYS A 132 2.43 -10.89 1.51
N PHE A 133 2.16 -10.54 2.76
CA PHE A 133 1.06 -9.65 3.13
C PHE A 133 1.14 -8.31 2.39
N GLN A 134 2.28 -7.63 2.45
CA GLN A 134 2.49 -6.35 1.76
C GLN A 134 2.31 -6.50 0.24
N GLY A 135 2.78 -7.59 -0.34
CA GLY A 135 2.62 -7.90 -1.77
C GLY A 135 1.16 -8.01 -2.18
N THR A 136 0.32 -8.73 -1.40
CA THR A 136 -1.11 -8.87 -1.69
C THR A 136 -1.85 -7.55 -1.54
N VAL A 137 -1.54 -6.75 -0.51
CA VAL A 137 -2.12 -5.41 -0.32
C VAL A 137 -1.76 -4.49 -1.48
N ASN A 138 -0.49 -4.46 -1.90
CA ASN A 138 -0.04 -3.64 -3.02
C ASN A 138 -0.66 -4.06 -4.36
N ALA A 139 -0.74 -5.37 -4.63
CA ALA A 139 -1.35 -5.88 -5.86
C ALA A 139 -2.83 -5.46 -5.98
N ARG A 140 -3.58 -5.50 -4.88
CA ARG A 140 -4.97 -5.00 -4.88
C ARG A 140 -5.05 -3.50 -5.07
N ALA A 141 -4.11 -2.74 -4.48
CA ALA A 141 -4.01 -1.30 -4.70
C ALA A 141 -3.86 -0.98 -6.18
N GLN A 142 -2.93 -1.67 -6.84
CA GLN A 142 -2.68 -1.49 -8.26
C GLN A 142 -3.89 -1.86 -9.11
N ALA A 143 -4.50 -3.01 -8.86
CA ALA A 143 -5.69 -3.44 -9.60
C ALA A 143 -6.86 -2.44 -9.48
N LEU A 144 -7.09 -1.88 -8.29
CA LEU A 144 -8.10 -0.83 -8.10
C LEU A 144 -7.75 0.44 -8.89
N THR A 145 -6.49 0.86 -8.86
CA THR A 145 -6.03 2.07 -9.56
C THR A 145 -6.15 1.89 -11.08
N GLU A 146 -5.77 0.74 -11.62
CA GLU A 146 -5.88 0.42 -13.05
C GLU A 146 -7.35 0.39 -13.52
N HIS A 147 -8.23 -0.19 -12.72
CA HIS A 147 -9.67 -0.21 -13.03
C HIS A 147 -10.24 1.21 -13.14
N PHE A 148 -9.95 2.09 -12.19
CA PHE A 148 -10.38 3.47 -12.22
C PHE A 148 -9.76 4.26 -13.38
N HIS A 149 -8.49 4.02 -13.69
CA HIS A 149 -7.81 4.69 -14.80
C HIS A 149 -8.45 4.33 -16.15
N ASN A 150 -8.81 3.07 -16.34
CA ASN A 150 -9.46 2.61 -17.55
C ASN A 150 -10.86 3.21 -17.72
N GLU A 151 -11.67 3.28 -16.65
CA GLU A 151 -12.98 3.92 -16.68
C GLU A 151 -12.86 5.41 -16.99
N MET A 152 -11.96 6.15 -16.33
CA MET A 152 -11.73 7.57 -16.59
C MET A 152 -11.26 7.82 -18.03
N SER A 153 -10.39 6.98 -18.55
CA SER A 153 -9.90 7.06 -19.93
C SER A 153 -11.04 6.89 -20.95
N PHE A 154 -11.94 5.96 -20.71
CA PHE A 154 -13.11 5.74 -21.55
C PHE A 154 -14.05 6.98 -21.55
N PHE A 155 -14.34 7.54 -20.38
CA PHE A 155 -15.15 8.76 -20.31
C PHE A 155 -14.50 9.97 -20.96
N MET A 156 -13.17 10.14 -20.82
CA MET A 156 -12.44 11.20 -21.51
C MET A 156 -12.48 11.03 -23.03
N MET A 157 -12.32 9.81 -23.52
CA MET A 157 -12.43 9.50 -24.95
C MET A 157 -13.82 9.82 -25.49
N LEU A 158 -14.88 9.45 -24.76
CA LEU A 158 -16.27 9.72 -25.13
C LEU A 158 -16.55 11.23 -25.16
N THR A 159 -16.06 11.96 -24.17
CA THR A 159 -16.22 13.44 -24.09
C THR A 159 -15.50 14.12 -25.25
N ASN A 160 -14.29 13.72 -25.60
CA ASN A 160 -13.54 14.25 -26.74
C ASN A 160 -14.24 13.96 -28.07
N LEU A 161 -14.80 12.75 -28.22
CA LEU A 161 -15.58 12.40 -29.42
C LEU A 161 -16.83 13.28 -29.56
N LEU A 162 -17.56 13.51 -28.47
CA LEU A 162 -18.73 14.37 -28.42
C LEU A 162 -18.40 15.82 -28.79
N LEU A 163 -17.29 16.35 -28.28
CA LEU A 163 -16.78 17.69 -28.64
C LEU A 163 -16.42 17.78 -30.12
N LEU A 164 -15.78 16.76 -30.67
CA LEU A 164 -15.44 16.70 -32.10
C LEU A 164 -16.70 16.71 -32.99
N VAL A 165 -17.66 15.86 -32.66
CA VAL A 165 -18.95 15.79 -33.38
C VAL A 165 -19.70 17.12 -33.28
N SER A 166 -19.75 17.73 -32.11
CA SER A 166 -20.43 19.04 -31.94
C SER A 166 -19.74 20.14 -32.74
N GLY A 167 -18.40 20.18 -32.79
CA GLY A 167 -17.61 21.11 -33.59
C GLY A 167 -17.88 20.95 -35.09
N VAL A 168 -17.89 19.72 -35.59
CA VAL A 168 -18.24 19.45 -37.00
C VAL A 168 -19.64 19.89 -37.34
N LEU A 169 -20.62 19.67 -36.43
CA LEU A 169 -22.00 20.08 -36.60
C LEU A 169 -22.14 21.61 -36.69
N VAL A 170 -21.44 22.33 -35.82
CA VAL A 170 -21.39 23.81 -35.86
C VAL A 170 -20.80 24.31 -37.17
N LEU A 171 -19.69 23.77 -37.62
CA LEU A 171 -19.05 24.12 -38.89
C LEU A 171 -19.98 23.86 -40.07
N PHE A 172 -20.68 22.72 -40.07
CA PHE A 172 -21.67 22.39 -41.10
C PHE A 172 -22.82 23.37 -41.14
N LEU A 173 -23.34 23.78 -39.97
CA LEU A 173 -24.41 24.79 -39.88
C LEU A 173 -23.94 26.15 -40.41
N VAL A 174 -22.76 26.60 -40.01
CA VAL A 174 -22.16 27.87 -40.48
C VAL A 174 -21.98 27.84 -42.01
N TYR A 175 -21.42 26.75 -42.52
CA TYR A 175 -21.25 26.57 -43.97
C TYR A 175 -22.59 26.55 -44.73
N SER A 176 -23.56 25.80 -44.23
CA SER A 176 -24.91 25.70 -44.83
C SER A 176 -25.63 27.05 -44.87
N ILE A 177 -25.56 27.83 -43.77
CA ILE A 177 -26.15 29.17 -43.69
C ILE A 177 -25.42 30.15 -44.63
N GLY A 178 -24.10 30.11 -44.64
CA GLY A 178 -23.26 30.95 -45.51
C GLY A 178 -23.58 30.72 -47.00
N ILE A 179 -23.66 29.47 -47.45
CA ILE A 179 -24.02 29.14 -48.84
C ILE A 179 -25.47 29.57 -49.17
N ARG A 180 -26.43 29.27 -48.31
CA ARG A 180 -27.84 29.56 -48.56
C ARG A 180 -28.18 31.06 -48.54
N ARG A 181 -27.56 31.82 -47.60
CA ARG A 181 -27.91 33.26 -47.42
C ARG A 181 -27.01 34.21 -48.24
N LEU A 182 -25.77 33.88 -48.53
CA LEU A 182 -24.86 34.77 -49.22
C LEU A 182 -24.61 34.38 -50.68
N LEU A 183 -24.39 33.14 -51.00
CA LEU A 183 -24.02 32.72 -52.37
C LEU A 183 -25.25 32.54 -53.30
N ASN A 184 -26.38 32.06 -52.86
CA ASN A 184 -27.57 31.89 -53.70
C ASN A 184 -28.20 33.21 -54.17
N PRO A 185 -28.38 34.26 -53.36
CA PRO A 185 -28.86 35.53 -53.86
C PRO A 185 -27.90 36.28 -54.75
N LEU A 186 -26.58 36.12 -54.53
CA LEU A 186 -25.54 36.72 -55.42
C LEU A 186 -25.56 36.08 -56.82
N LYS A 187 -25.76 34.79 -56.95
CA LYS A 187 -25.92 34.12 -58.26
C LYS A 187 -27.17 34.59 -59.01
N TYR A 188 -28.25 34.90 -58.29
CA TYR A 188 -29.49 35.44 -58.88
C TYR A 188 -29.26 36.84 -59.43
N LEU A 189 -28.56 37.69 -58.70
CA LEU A 189 -28.23 39.06 -59.11
C LEU A 189 -27.28 39.10 -60.33
N THR A 190 -26.31 38.24 -60.43
CA THR A 190 -25.38 38.16 -61.59
C THR A 190 -26.11 37.67 -62.84
N HIS A 191 -27.13 36.83 -62.72
CA HIS A 191 -27.93 36.39 -63.88
C HIS A 191 -28.85 37.52 -64.47
N ILE A 192 -29.34 38.38 -63.59
CA ILE A 192 -30.25 39.55 -64.01
C ILE A 192 -29.39 40.68 -64.65
N MET A 193 -28.11 40.78 -64.34
CA MET A 193 -27.23 41.83 -64.95
C MET A 193 -26.56 41.40 -66.26
N GLN A 194 -26.85 40.22 -66.80
CA GLN A 194 -26.34 39.70 -68.05
C GLN A 194 -27.43 39.69 -69.19
N GLU A 195 -28.72 40.07 -68.89
CA GLU A 195 -29.75 40.36 -69.81
C GLU A 195 -29.87 41.92 -70.06
#